data_af73580f6bd9cc190612d7af6e51654a
#
_entry.id   af73580f6bd9cc190612d7af6e51654a
#
_cell.length_a   1.000
_cell.length_b   1.000
_cell.length_c   1.000
_cell.angle_alpha   90.00
_cell.angle_beta   90.00
_cell.angle_gamma   90.00
#
_symmetry.space_group_name_H-M   'P 1'
#
loop_
_entity.id
_entity.type
_entity.pdbx_description
1 polymer ?
#
loop_
_entity_poly.entity_id
_entity_poly.type
_entity_poly.pdbx_seq_one_letter_code
_entity_poly.pdbx_strand_id
1 'polypeptide(L)'
;MTNNIVKFYRGPEASYNSVIHANGIYFTTDTNKIIMNGSEYGGDSNKKVADVELNTQANGIVITYTDTTSTTLLFGKASTVVDGLMSKEDKAKLDSLDPSASSSYESSLDPTVATVEKLGGIDAGTTVAQLTGKSYDEIFDTLIFPTVNPTFTAPSASISLKNYQNIQEIGANAPTTANFNVSFNASAITLAGVKQNNRAGAQDVEASKILYSSSKVEDLPEKVTSGAMDYYYRAAYAEGPQPKDSKGNNYSTPLAAGTVDSSKVTVTGYRAAYSGLVSTDAITEAVIKGMTKTISVKKTIKVSGPISEQYICFAAPAGWAVSNIKDSNNLDVTSSYTTSTVSVTGLDGQAVDYTVYLSGKMTQPSTYYVNIN
;
A
#
# COMPACT_ATOMS: atom_id res chain seq x y z
N MET A 1 -30.22 -40.74 -17.62
CA MET A 1 -31.36 -40.70 -16.70
C MET A 1 -32.62 -40.77 -17.53
N THR A 2 -33.34 -41.92 -17.50
CA THR A 2 -34.66 -42.02 -18.16
C THR A 2 -35.67 -41.37 -17.23
N ASN A 3 -36.21 -40.24 -17.64
CA ASN A 3 -37.33 -39.63 -16.93
C ASN A 3 -38.48 -40.60 -16.94
N ASN A 4 -38.84 -41.18 -15.81
CA ASN A 4 -40.05 -41.96 -15.66
C ASN A 4 -41.23 -41.01 -15.63
N ILE A 5 -41.71 -40.62 -16.81
CA ILE A 5 -42.90 -39.79 -16.96
C ILE A 5 -44.08 -40.76 -17.00
N VAL A 6 -45.01 -40.63 -16.07
CA VAL A 6 -46.30 -41.33 -16.17
C VAL A 6 -47.05 -40.76 -17.36
N LYS A 7 -47.34 -41.58 -18.34
CA LYS A 7 -48.06 -41.20 -19.54
C LYS A 7 -49.56 -41.55 -19.40
N PHE A 8 -50.39 -40.62 -19.80
CA PHE A 8 -51.84 -40.84 -19.86
C PHE A 8 -52.23 -41.13 -21.31
N TYR A 9 -52.98 -42.18 -21.50
CA TYR A 9 -53.45 -42.60 -22.79
C TYR A 9 -54.99 -42.65 -22.77
N ARG A 10 -55.62 -42.51 -23.92
CA ARG A 10 -57.09 -42.59 -24.07
C ARG A 10 -57.43 -43.27 -25.39
N GLY A 11 -58.36 -44.23 -25.39
CA GLY A 11 -58.82 -44.91 -26.59
C GLY A 11 -59.80 -46.04 -26.23
N PRO A 12 -60.29 -46.77 -27.27
CA PRO A 12 -61.12 -47.96 -27.02
C PRO A 12 -60.35 -49.04 -26.25
N GLU A 13 -61.07 -49.85 -25.44
CA GLU A 13 -60.42 -50.92 -24.65
C GLU A 13 -59.62 -51.91 -25.55
N ALA A 14 -60.17 -52.24 -26.73
CA ALA A 14 -59.51 -53.07 -27.70
C ALA A 14 -58.12 -52.50 -28.19
N SER A 15 -57.88 -51.21 -27.99
CA SER A 15 -56.62 -50.53 -28.36
C SER A 15 -55.57 -50.54 -27.24
N TYR A 16 -55.90 -51.09 -26.07
CA TYR A 16 -54.93 -51.20 -25.00
C TYR A 16 -53.85 -52.23 -25.33
N ASN A 17 -52.61 -51.87 -25.13
CA ASN A 17 -51.46 -52.75 -25.29
C ASN A 17 -50.54 -52.60 -24.07
N SER A 18 -50.37 -53.65 -23.32
CA SER A 18 -49.61 -53.68 -22.08
C SER A 18 -48.13 -53.36 -22.27
N VAL A 19 -47.57 -53.51 -23.45
CA VAL A 19 -46.15 -53.21 -23.76
C VAL A 19 -46.02 -51.73 -24.11
N ILE A 20 -46.93 -51.21 -24.93
CA ILE A 20 -46.89 -49.75 -25.37
C ILE A 20 -47.31 -48.84 -24.25
N HIS A 21 -48.24 -49.30 -23.41
CA HIS A 21 -48.80 -48.50 -22.31
C HIS A 21 -48.21 -48.87 -20.95
N ALA A 22 -47.09 -49.59 -20.95
CA ALA A 22 -46.35 -49.92 -19.73
C ALA A 22 -45.97 -48.59 -18.99
N ASN A 23 -46.17 -48.57 -17.69
CA ASN A 23 -45.96 -47.38 -16.84
C ASN A 23 -46.86 -46.20 -17.19
N GLY A 24 -47.97 -46.43 -17.84
CA GLY A 24 -48.98 -45.42 -18.16
C GLY A 24 -50.36 -45.75 -17.59
N ILE A 25 -51.23 -44.77 -17.62
CA ILE A 25 -52.65 -44.88 -17.27
C ILE A 25 -53.45 -44.78 -18.57
N TYR A 26 -54.20 -45.84 -18.90
CA TYR A 26 -55.02 -45.87 -20.10
C TYR A 26 -56.50 -45.74 -19.73
N PHE A 27 -57.18 -44.74 -20.29
CA PHE A 27 -58.60 -44.52 -20.14
C PHE A 27 -59.37 -45.09 -21.33
N THR A 28 -60.18 -46.05 -21.11
CA THR A 28 -61.02 -46.59 -22.18
C THR A 28 -62.23 -45.65 -22.48
N THR A 29 -62.49 -45.43 -23.76
CA THR A 29 -63.56 -44.51 -24.19
C THR A 29 -64.90 -45.23 -24.42
N ASP A 30 -64.89 -46.52 -24.52
CA ASP A 30 -66.01 -47.39 -24.83
C ASP A 30 -66.56 -48.14 -23.60
N THR A 31 -65.65 -48.52 -22.70
CA THR A 31 -66.06 -49.30 -21.51
C THR A 31 -65.89 -48.59 -20.20
N ASN A 32 -65.45 -47.32 -20.26
CA ASN A 32 -65.24 -46.44 -19.08
C ASN A 32 -64.34 -47.08 -18.00
N LYS A 33 -63.33 -47.85 -18.43
CA LYS A 33 -62.38 -48.47 -17.56
C LYS A 33 -61.11 -47.64 -17.52
N ILE A 34 -60.37 -47.72 -16.43
CA ILE A 34 -58.98 -47.29 -16.33
C ILE A 34 -58.13 -48.54 -16.25
N ILE A 35 -57.17 -48.67 -17.15
CA ILE A 35 -56.21 -49.78 -17.13
C ILE A 35 -54.85 -49.21 -16.70
N MET A 36 -54.28 -49.79 -15.65
CA MET A 36 -52.98 -49.38 -15.13
C MET A 36 -52.18 -50.65 -14.80
N ASN A 37 -51.02 -50.76 -15.41
CA ASN A 37 -50.14 -51.95 -15.30
C ASN A 37 -50.88 -53.28 -15.52
N GLY A 38 -51.79 -53.31 -16.49
CA GLY A 38 -52.59 -54.50 -16.82
C GLY A 38 -53.77 -54.79 -15.88
N SER A 39 -53.94 -54.05 -14.84
CA SER A 39 -55.12 -54.15 -13.95
C SER A 39 -56.21 -53.16 -14.40
N GLU A 40 -57.42 -53.70 -14.44
CA GLU A 40 -58.60 -52.92 -14.85
C GLU A 40 -59.29 -52.35 -13.63
N TYR A 41 -59.73 -51.10 -13.72
CA TYR A 41 -60.50 -50.41 -12.69
C TYR A 41 -61.72 -49.74 -13.33
N GLY A 42 -62.85 -49.91 -12.75
CA GLY A 42 -64.11 -49.41 -13.30
C GLY A 42 -64.77 -50.35 -14.34
N GLY A 43 -65.64 -49.85 -15.15
CA GLY A 43 -66.32 -50.62 -16.25
C GLY A 43 -67.61 -51.36 -15.88
N ASP A 44 -68.11 -51.21 -14.69
CA ASP A 44 -69.50 -51.62 -14.40
C ASP A 44 -70.50 -50.76 -15.24
N SER A 45 -71.41 -51.35 -15.90
CA SER A 45 -72.36 -50.71 -16.83
C SER A 45 -73.19 -49.57 -16.14
N ASN A 46 -73.22 -49.55 -14.86
CA ASN A 46 -73.90 -48.56 -14.04
C ASN A 46 -73.00 -47.50 -13.38
N LYS A 47 -71.64 -47.69 -13.46
CA LYS A 47 -70.72 -46.78 -12.86
C LYS A 47 -69.85 -46.12 -13.94
N LYS A 48 -70.04 -44.83 -14.17
CA LYS A 48 -69.25 -44.06 -15.07
C LYS A 48 -68.26 -43.20 -14.26
N VAL A 49 -67.07 -43.00 -14.76
CA VAL A 49 -66.10 -42.05 -14.17
C VAL A 49 -66.69 -40.65 -14.30
N ALA A 50 -66.94 -40.01 -13.16
CA ALA A 50 -67.47 -38.65 -13.10
C ALA A 50 -66.36 -37.64 -13.02
N ASP A 51 -65.25 -37.97 -12.27
CA ASP A 51 -64.13 -37.08 -12.08
C ASP A 51 -62.88 -37.85 -11.73
N VAL A 52 -61.71 -37.26 -12.01
CA VAL A 52 -60.36 -37.78 -11.69
C VAL A 52 -59.50 -36.66 -11.14
N GLU A 53 -59.22 -36.68 -9.87
CA GLU A 53 -58.44 -35.67 -9.19
C GLU A 53 -57.10 -36.24 -8.68
N LEU A 54 -56.10 -35.39 -8.60
CA LEU A 54 -54.83 -35.75 -7.96
C LEU A 54 -55.00 -35.75 -6.44
N ASN A 55 -54.65 -36.87 -5.82
CA ASN A 55 -54.52 -36.92 -4.37
C ASN A 55 -53.11 -36.49 -3.96
N THR A 56 -52.94 -35.19 -3.69
CA THR A 56 -51.64 -34.60 -3.32
C THR A 56 -51.18 -35.04 -1.94
N GLN A 57 -52.07 -35.52 -1.06
CA GLN A 57 -51.70 -35.96 0.29
C GLN A 57 -51.25 -37.41 0.34
N ALA A 58 -51.74 -38.24 -0.60
CA ALA A 58 -51.42 -39.66 -0.59
C ALA A 58 -50.69 -40.15 -1.84
N ASN A 59 -50.13 -39.28 -2.67
CA ASN A 59 -49.42 -39.61 -3.91
C ASN A 59 -50.26 -40.57 -4.81
N GLY A 60 -51.44 -40.19 -5.18
CA GLY A 60 -52.33 -41.03 -5.99
C GLY A 60 -53.30 -40.20 -6.80
N ILE A 61 -54.25 -40.90 -7.38
CA ILE A 61 -55.40 -40.28 -8.01
C ILE A 61 -56.67 -40.77 -7.32
N VAL A 62 -57.63 -39.89 -7.18
CA VAL A 62 -58.98 -40.24 -6.73
C VAL A 62 -59.87 -40.25 -7.97
N ILE A 63 -60.54 -41.38 -8.19
CA ILE A 63 -61.50 -41.56 -9.26
C ILE A 63 -62.84 -41.54 -8.63
N THR A 64 -63.63 -40.53 -8.92
CA THR A 64 -65.04 -40.44 -8.48
C THR A 64 -65.95 -40.93 -9.57
N TYR A 65 -66.90 -41.80 -9.19
CA TYR A 65 -67.87 -42.37 -10.10
C TYR A 65 -69.25 -41.61 -10.01
N THR A 66 -70.08 -41.80 -11.01
CA THR A 66 -71.38 -41.15 -11.10
C THR A 66 -72.35 -41.58 -9.99
N ASP A 67 -72.09 -42.64 -9.29
CA ASP A 67 -72.80 -43.08 -8.11
C ASP A 67 -72.30 -42.47 -6.79
N THR A 68 -71.44 -41.46 -6.88
CA THR A 68 -70.81 -40.79 -5.76
C THR A 68 -69.75 -41.64 -4.97
N THR A 69 -69.55 -42.89 -5.41
CA THR A 69 -68.44 -43.66 -4.83
C THR A 69 -67.10 -43.24 -5.41
N SER A 70 -66.02 -43.41 -4.66
CA SER A 70 -64.67 -43.06 -5.13
C SER A 70 -63.68 -44.22 -4.88
N THR A 71 -62.69 -44.33 -5.73
CA THR A 71 -61.60 -45.24 -5.56
C THR A 71 -60.27 -44.45 -5.61
N THR A 72 -59.44 -44.62 -4.63
CA THR A 72 -58.13 -43.97 -4.61
C THR A 72 -57.07 -44.97 -5.11
N LEU A 73 -56.37 -44.61 -6.18
CA LEU A 73 -55.23 -45.35 -6.69
C LEU A 73 -53.99 -44.66 -6.17
N LEU A 74 -53.24 -45.34 -5.29
CA LEU A 74 -52.01 -44.82 -4.74
C LEU A 74 -50.83 -45.20 -5.63
N PHE A 75 -50.02 -44.23 -5.95
CA PHE A 75 -48.72 -44.55 -6.54
C PHE A 75 -47.77 -44.95 -5.40
N GLY A 76 -47.18 -46.09 -5.48
CA GLY A 76 -46.22 -46.57 -4.50
C GLY A 76 -45.07 -45.62 -4.37
N LYS A 77 -44.60 -45.37 -3.16
CA LYS A 77 -43.31 -44.73 -2.96
C LYS A 77 -42.21 -45.70 -3.33
N ALA A 78 -41.21 -45.25 -4.07
CA ALA A 78 -40.04 -46.05 -4.32
C ALA A 78 -39.34 -46.33 -2.99
N SER A 79 -38.87 -47.56 -2.85
CA SER A 79 -37.98 -47.97 -1.77
C SER A 79 -36.78 -48.71 -2.40
N THR A 80 -35.79 -49.08 -1.62
CA THR A 80 -34.62 -49.82 -2.10
C THR A 80 -34.96 -51.28 -2.51
N VAL A 81 -36.22 -51.74 -2.32
CA VAL A 81 -36.67 -53.10 -2.65
C VAL A 81 -37.90 -53.15 -3.55
N VAL A 82 -38.63 -52.07 -3.70
CA VAL A 82 -39.85 -52.00 -4.51
C VAL A 82 -39.87 -50.72 -5.36
N ASP A 83 -40.19 -50.90 -6.65
CA ASP A 83 -40.42 -49.81 -7.56
C ASP A 83 -41.67 -49.01 -7.17
N GLY A 84 -41.60 -47.72 -7.36
CA GLY A 84 -42.70 -46.80 -7.17
C GLY A 84 -42.76 -45.77 -8.31
N LEU A 85 -42.81 -44.49 -8.01
CA LEU A 85 -42.72 -43.42 -9.00
C LEU A 85 -41.33 -43.30 -9.65
N MET A 86 -40.31 -43.88 -9.02
CA MET A 86 -39.00 -44.10 -9.60
C MET A 86 -38.59 -45.57 -9.42
N SER A 87 -37.58 -46.03 -10.13
CA SER A 87 -37.07 -47.36 -9.93
C SER A 87 -36.45 -47.53 -8.54
N LYS A 88 -36.43 -48.76 -8.01
CA LYS A 88 -35.76 -49.07 -6.75
C LYS A 88 -34.24 -48.82 -6.85
N GLU A 89 -33.65 -48.96 -8.04
CA GLU A 89 -32.26 -48.70 -8.33
C GLU A 89 -31.96 -47.20 -8.23
N ASP A 90 -32.82 -46.33 -8.78
CA ASP A 90 -32.64 -44.87 -8.70
C ASP A 90 -32.92 -44.36 -7.27
N LYS A 91 -33.89 -44.97 -6.56
CA LYS A 91 -34.09 -44.67 -5.14
C LYS A 91 -32.89 -45.06 -4.29
N ALA A 92 -32.32 -46.25 -4.54
CA ALA A 92 -31.11 -46.64 -3.84
C ALA A 92 -29.92 -45.71 -4.10
N LYS A 93 -29.76 -45.24 -5.36
CA LYS A 93 -28.74 -44.23 -5.71
C LYS A 93 -29.02 -42.91 -4.99
N LEU A 94 -30.26 -42.47 -5.01
CA LEU A 94 -30.65 -41.21 -4.35
C LEU A 94 -30.40 -41.28 -2.84
N ASP A 95 -30.78 -42.40 -2.20
CA ASP A 95 -30.57 -42.58 -0.76
C ASP A 95 -29.08 -42.75 -0.40
N SER A 96 -28.25 -43.22 -1.34
CA SER A 96 -26.81 -43.27 -1.17
C SER A 96 -26.09 -41.95 -1.36
N LEU A 97 -26.77 -40.92 -1.90
CA LEU A 97 -26.23 -39.57 -1.96
C LEU A 97 -26.24 -39.02 -0.55
N ASP A 98 -25.09 -38.97 0.07
CA ASP A 98 -24.91 -38.20 1.31
C ASP A 98 -25.03 -36.73 1.00
N PRO A 99 -26.04 -36.01 1.53
CA PRO A 99 -26.18 -34.57 1.29
C PRO A 99 -24.97 -33.80 1.84
N SER A 100 -24.17 -34.41 2.69
CA SER A 100 -22.90 -33.83 3.16
C SER A 100 -21.68 -34.24 2.33
N ALA A 101 -21.75 -35.37 1.58
CA ALA A 101 -20.61 -35.89 0.81
C ALA A 101 -20.26 -35.03 -0.43
N SER A 102 -21.16 -34.18 -0.91
CA SER A 102 -20.92 -33.32 -2.07
C SER A 102 -20.19 -32.03 -1.76
N SER A 103 -19.85 -31.78 -0.50
CA SER A 103 -19.28 -30.49 -0.06
C SER A 103 -17.80 -30.54 0.26
N SER A 104 -17.18 -31.70 0.29
CA SER A 104 -15.76 -31.84 0.60
C SER A 104 -14.93 -32.34 -0.60
N TYR A 105 -13.71 -31.86 -0.67
CA TYR A 105 -12.75 -32.30 -1.68
C TYR A 105 -12.20 -33.70 -1.34
N GLU A 106 -12.35 -34.60 -2.28
CA GLU A 106 -11.74 -35.92 -2.24
C GLU A 106 -10.86 -36.08 -3.47
N SER A 107 -9.66 -36.59 -3.29
CA SER A 107 -8.71 -36.79 -4.37
C SER A 107 -8.23 -38.24 -4.41
N SER A 108 -8.10 -38.77 -5.63
CA SER A 108 -7.44 -40.07 -5.88
C SER A 108 -5.91 -39.94 -6.03
N LEU A 109 -5.37 -38.72 -5.94
CA LEU A 109 -3.93 -38.48 -6.02
C LEU A 109 -3.26 -38.92 -4.70
N ASP A 110 -1.97 -39.22 -4.81
CA ASP A 110 -1.13 -39.52 -3.63
C ASP A 110 -1.22 -38.34 -2.66
N PRO A 111 -1.49 -38.58 -1.37
CA PRO A 111 -1.60 -37.53 -0.36
C PRO A 111 -0.38 -36.62 -0.24
N THR A 112 0.79 -37.07 -0.69
CA THR A 112 2.04 -36.28 -0.63
C THR A 112 2.25 -35.36 -1.83
N VAL A 113 1.46 -35.52 -2.90
CA VAL A 113 1.51 -34.60 -4.04
C VAL A 113 1.20 -33.19 -3.56
N ALA A 114 2.05 -32.23 -3.94
CA ALA A 114 1.97 -30.86 -3.49
C ALA A 114 1.90 -29.87 -4.67
N THR A 115 1.33 -28.69 -4.42
CA THR A 115 1.36 -27.60 -5.38
C THR A 115 2.78 -27.14 -5.65
N VAL A 116 3.13 -26.92 -6.93
CA VAL A 116 4.48 -26.52 -7.35
C VAL A 116 4.68 -25.02 -7.11
N GLU A 117 3.62 -24.25 -7.27
CA GLU A 117 3.63 -22.80 -7.12
C GLU A 117 2.39 -22.33 -6.34
N LYS A 118 2.41 -21.08 -5.92
CA LYS A 118 1.28 -20.47 -5.21
C LYS A 118 0.12 -20.25 -6.17
N LEU A 119 -1.06 -20.73 -5.80
CA LEU A 119 -2.31 -20.59 -6.54
C LEU A 119 -3.32 -19.82 -5.69
N GLY A 120 -3.53 -18.56 -5.99
CA GLY A 120 -4.39 -17.70 -5.17
C GLY A 120 -3.91 -17.65 -3.71
N GLY A 121 -4.73 -18.09 -2.79
CA GLY A 121 -4.39 -18.22 -1.37
C GLY A 121 -3.83 -19.59 -0.96
N ILE A 122 -3.70 -20.53 -1.89
CA ILE A 122 -3.07 -21.83 -1.64
C ILE A 122 -1.57 -21.69 -1.87
N ASP A 123 -0.79 -21.89 -0.82
CA ASP A 123 0.66 -21.71 -0.88
C ASP A 123 1.36 -22.87 -1.64
N ALA A 124 2.50 -22.56 -2.24
CA ALA A 124 3.36 -23.59 -2.81
C ALA A 124 3.74 -24.62 -1.73
N GLY A 125 3.73 -25.90 -2.11
CA GLY A 125 3.97 -27.00 -1.16
C GLY A 125 2.73 -27.46 -0.39
N THR A 126 1.54 -26.90 -0.63
CA THR A 126 0.29 -27.42 -0.04
C THR A 126 0.00 -28.79 -0.64
N THR A 127 -0.11 -29.81 0.22
CA THR A 127 -0.31 -31.20 -0.19
C THR A 127 -1.79 -31.54 -0.39
N VAL A 128 -2.04 -32.58 -1.16
CA VAL A 128 -3.39 -33.16 -1.32
C VAL A 128 -4.00 -33.52 0.03
N ALA A 129 -3.23 -34.08 0.96
CA ALA A 129 -3.70 -34.42 2.30
C ALA A 129 -4.22 -33.19 3.08
N GLN A 130 -3.64 -32.02 2.86
CA GLN A 130 -4.07 -30.77 3.52
C GLN A 130 -5.36 -30.19 2.94
N LEU A 131 -5.73 -30.58 1.72
CA LEU A 131 -6.96 -30.14 1.07
C LEU A 131 -8.09 -31.16 1.23
N THR A 132 -7.77 -32.44 1.39
CA THR A 132 -8.75 -33.50 1.56
C THR A 132 -9.63 -33.28 2.78
N GLY A 133 -10.93 -33.43 2.61
CA GLY A 133 -11.93 -33.20 3.64
C GLY A 133 -12.34 -31.73 3.82
N LYS A 134 -11.66 -30.76 3.17
CA LYS A 134 -12.14 -29.38 3.13
C LYS A 134 -13.33 -29.25 2.19
N SER A 135 -14.26 -28.36 2.52
CA SER A 135 -15.36 -28.07 1.62
C SER A 135 -14.86 -27.40 0.34
N TYR A 136 -15.58 -27.60 -0.76
CA TYR A 136 -15.29 -26.90 -2.01
C TYR A 136 -15.36 -25.39 -1.83
N ASP A 137 -16.28 -24.87 -1.03
CA ASP A 137 -16.42 -23.46 -0.73
C ASP A 137 -15.16 -22.92 -0.05
N GLU A 138 -14.58 -23.64 0.94
CA GLU A 138 -13.33 -23.24 1.60
C GLU A 138 -12.16 -23.23 0.61
N ILE A 139 -12.10 -24.20 -0.29
CA ILE A 139 -11.03 -24.27 -1.31
C ILE A 139 -11.20 -23.13 -2.31
N PHE A 140 -12.40 -22.91 -2.84
CA PHE A 140 -12.67 -21.84 -3.80
C PHE A 140 -12.51 -20.46 -3.17
N ASP A 141 -12.98 -20.25 -1.95
CA ASP A 141 -12.75 -19.00 -1.22
C ASP A 141 -11.27 -18.70 -1.01
N THR A 142 -10.49 -19.76 -0.73
CA THR A 142 -9.03 -19.60 -0.60
C THR A 142 -8.38 -19.28 -1.93
N LEU A 143 -8.82 -19.92 -3.02
CA LEU A 143 -8.28 -19.71 -4.37
C LEU A 143 -8.64 -18.32 -4.91
N ILE A 144 -9.92 -17.96 -4.86
CA ILE A 144 -10.46 -16.77 -5.53
C ILE A 144 -10.34 -15.53 -4.65
N PHE A 145 -10.52 -15.70 -3.35
CA PHE A 145 -10.45 -14.64 -2.35
C PHE A 145 -9.37 -14.93 -1.30
N PRO A 146 -8.09 -14.93 -1.70
CA PRO A 146 -7.00 -15.18 -0.77
C PRO A 146 -7.00 -14.17 0.36
N THR A 147 -6.64 -14.61 1.56
CA THR A 147 -6.39 -13.70 2.65
C THR A 147 -5.14 -12.88 2.34
N VAL A 148 -5.27 -11.59 2.24
CA VAL A 148 -4.16 -10.66 2.04
C VAL A 148 -3.96 -9.87 3.31
N ASN A 149 -2.78 -9.98 3.87
CA ASN A 149 -2.42 -9.24 5.06
C ASN A 149 -2.06 -7.79 4.70
N PRO A 150 -2.39 -6.82 5.58
CA PRO A 150 -1.97 -5.46 5.39
C PRO A 150 -0.44 -5.36 5.48
N THR A 151 0.17 -4.56 4.61
CA THR A 151 1.56 -4.15 4.73
C THR A 151 1.63 -2.79 5.42
N PHE A 152 2.68 -2.55 6.18
CA PHE A 152 2.85 -1.32 6.93
C PHE A 152 4.09 -0.59 6.44
N THR A 153 3.95 0.72 6.22
CA THR A 153 5.07 1.61 6.01
C THR A 153 5.25 2.42 7.29
N ALA A 154 6.44 2.44 7.83
CA ALA A 154 6.73 3.25 9.00
C ALA A 154 6.40 4.73 8.71
N PRO A 155 5.89 5.48 9.70
CA PRO A 155 5.73 6.92 9.56
C PRO A 155 7.05 7.57 9.17
N SER A 156 6.99 8.54 8.26
CA SER A 156 8.17 9.28 7.83
C SER A 156 7.90 10.78 7.86
N ALA A 157 8.93 11.56 8.15
CA ALA A 157 8.90 12.99 8.11
C ALA A 157 10.03 13.51 7.23
N SER A 158 9.79 14.63 6.55
CA SER A 158 10.80 15.32 5.77
C SER A 158 10.74 16.83 6.02
N ILE A 159 11.86 17.49 5.80
CA ILE A 159 12.00 18.94 5.93
C ILE A 159 12.78 19.48 4.75
N SER A 160 12.40 20.65 4.25
CA SER A 160 13.21 21.48 3.38
C SER A 160 13.16 22.92 3.87
N LEU A 161 14.33 23.55 4.01
CA LEU A 161 14.43 24.93 4.44
C LEU A 161 14.24 25.87 3.24
N LYS A 162 13.43 26.90 3.42
CA LYS A 162 13.25 27.95 2.41
C LYS A 162 14.52 28.81 2.36
N ASN A 163 14.98 29.12 1.14
CA ASN A 163 16.22 29.86 0.90
C ASN A 163 17.46 29.22 1.55
N TYR A 164 17.49 27.88 1.56
CA TYR A 164 18.55 27.12 2.17
C TYR A 164 19.89 27.34 1.50
N GLN A 165 20.89 27.62 2.33
CA GLN A 165 22.31 27.58 1.98
C GLN A 165 23.03 26.84 3.11
N ASN A 166 23.78 25.79 2.75
CA ASN A 166 24.49 24.97 3.73
C ASN A 166 25.63 25.69 4.44
N ILE A 167 26.09 26.80 3.88
CA ILE A 167 27.13 27.65 4.46
C ILE A 167 26.60 29.07 4.49
N GLN A 168 26.63 29.70 5.67
CA GLN A 168 26.20 31.07 5.86
C GLN A 168 27.16 31.82 6.76
N GLU A 169 27.12 33.16 6.68
CA GLU A 169 27.92 33.98 7.56
C GLU A 169 27.38 33.98 8.97
N ILE A 170 28.25 33.90 9.97
CA ILE A 170 27.87 34.06 11.37
C ILE A 170 27.21 35.43 11.57
N GLY A 171 26.03 35.42 12.22
CA GLY A 171 25.24 36.63 12.41
C GLY A 171 24.21 36.90 11.29
N ALA A 172 24.25 36.11 10.18
CA ALA A 172 23.18 36.15 9.19
C ALA A 172 21.88 35.63 9.81
N ASN A 173 20.74 36.02 9.24
CA ASN A 173 19.46 35.50 9.68
C ASN A 173 19.38 34.00 9.35
N ALA A 174 19.10 33.20 10.35
CA ALA A 174 18.83 31.77 10.15
C ALA A 174 17.56 31.58 9.31
N PRO A 175 17.42 30.47 8.59
CA PRO A 175 16.18 30.17 7.88
C PRO A 175 15.06 29.95 8.90
N THR A 176 14.04 30.81 8.86
CA THR A 176 12.90 30.78 9.79
C THR A 176 11.70 30.05 9.23
N THR A 177 11.74 29.68 7.97
CA THR A 177 10.65 28.99 7.27
C THR A 177 11.12 27.68 6.68
N ALA A 178 10.32 26.64 6.87
CA ALA A 178 10.57 25.33 6.29
C ALA A 178 9.27 24.77 5.70
N ASN A 179 9.42 23.90 4.72
CA ASN A 179 8.35 23.03 4.27
C ASN A 179 8.49 21.72 4.99
N PHE A 180 7.41 21.27 5.61
CA PHE A 180 7.33 19.98 6.27
C PHE A 180 6.44 19.05 5.48
N ASN A 181 6.79 17.78 5.44
CA ASN A 181 5.92 16.75 4.95
C ASN A 181 5.99 15.57 5.90
N VAL A 182 4.82 15.09 6.30
CA VAL A 182 4.69 13.91 7.13
C VAL A 182 3.86 12.90 6.37
N SER A 183 4.43 11.74 6.14
CA SER A 183 3.74 10.63 5.51
C SER A 183 3.49 9.54 6.54
N PHE A 184 2.22 9.25 6.77
CA PHE A 184 1.75 8.12 7.58
C PHE A 184 1.21 7.02 6.70
N ASN A 185 1.67 6.93 5.49
CA ASN A 185 1.18 5.94 4.60
C ASN A 185 1.58 4.56 5.10
N ALA A 186 0.70 4.07 5.88
CA ALA A 186 0.55 2.71 5.87
C ALA A 186 0.03 2.28 4.56
N SER A 187 0.84 1.61 3.87
CA SER A 187 0.53 0.86 2.73
C SER A 187 -0.90 0.47 2.64
N ALA A 188 -1.47 0.99 1.68
CA ALA A 188 -2.60 0.37 1.11
C ALA A 188 -2.14 -0.93 0.46
N ILE A 189 -2.52 -2.03 0.99
CA ILE A 189 -2.68 -3.17 0.15
C ILE A 189 -3.89 -2.89 -0.70
N THR A 190 -3.65 -2.81 -1.97
CA THR A 190 -4.72 -2.84 -2.94
C THR A 190 -4.66 -4.19 -3.60
N LEU A 191 -5.38 -5.15 -3.06
CA LEU A 191 -5.75 -6.33 -3.80
C LEU A 191 -7.26 -6.38 -3.82
N ALA A 192 -7.86 -6.54 -4.99
CA ALA A 192 -9.31 -6.60 -5.18
C ALA A 192 -10.09 -5.40 -4.55
N GLY A 193 -9.49 -4.21 -4.54
CA GLY A 193 -10.14 -3.01 -4.02
C GLY A 193 -10.10 -2.84 -2.50
N VAL A 194 -9.48 -3.73 -1.77
CA VAL A 194 -9.29 -3.61 -0.31
C VAL A 194 -8.09 -2.73 -0.03
N LYS A 195 -8.33 -1.61 0.61
CA LYS A 195 -7.29 -0.70 1.08
C LYS A 195 -7.24 -0.72 2.59
N GLN A 196 -6.12 -1.13 3.15
CA GLN A 196 -5.83 -0.94 4.56
C GLN A 196 -5.02 0.34 4.72
N ASN A 197 -5.49 1.22 5.59
CA ASN A 197 -4.82 2.47 5.92
C ASN A 197 -4.60 2.51 7.43
N ASN A 198 -3.35 2.38 7.87
CA ASN A 198 -2.99 2.51 9.28
C ASN A 198 -2.53 3.93 9.61
N ARG A 199 -3.03 4.94 8.92
CA ARG A 199 -2.76 6.32 9.26
C ARG A 199 -3.12 6.56 10.73
N ALA A 200 -2.11 6.74 11.54
CA ALA A 200 -2.26 7.19 12.90
C ALA A 200 -2.36 8.71 12.85
N GLY A 201 -3.40 9.27 13.40
CA GLY A 201 -3.80 10.68 13.29
C GLY A 201 -2.72 11.72 13.60
N ALA A 202 -1.73 11.83 12.72
CA ALA A 202 -0.79 12.92 12.75
C ALA A 202 -1.46 14.19 12.29
N GLN A 203 -1.21 15.25 12.98
CA GLN A 203 -1.66 16.57 12.60
C GLN A 203 -0.67 17.18 11.63
N ASP A 204 -1.16 17.72 10.53
CA ASP A 204 -0.36 18.57 9.66
C ASP A 204 0.02 19.82 10.47
N VAL A 205 1.31 19.96 10.74
CA VAL A 205 1.84 21.18 11.34
C VAL A 205 2.12 22.15 10.21
N GLU A 206 1.58 23.34 10.30
CA GLU A 206 1.87 24.39 9.32
C GLU A 206 3.37 24.63 9.21
N ALA A 207 3.86 24.68 7.94
CA ALA A 207 5.26 24.83 7.58
C ALA A 207 5.84 26.13 8.09
N SER A 208 5.82 26.58 9.18
CA SER A 208 6.49 27.75 9.74
C SER A 208 6.60 27.73 11.26
N LYS A 209 6.07 26.70 11.93
CA LYS A 209 5.84 26.80 13.35
C LYS A 209 6.78 26.01 14.23
N ILE A 210 7.40 24.92 13.76
CA ILE A 210 8.25 24.12 14.63
C ILE A 210 9.42 23.56 13.84
N LEU A 211 10.57 24.17 13.95
CA LEU A 211 11.85 23.56 13.63
C LEU A 211 12.52 23.12 14.93
N TYR A 212 13.13 21.95 14.87
CA TYR A 212 13.91 21.44 15.98
C TYR A 212 15.40 21.61 15.66
N SER A 213 16.15 22.26 16.52
CA SER A 213 17.60 22.15 16.50
C SER A 213 18.03 20.85 17.18
N SER A 214 19.24 20.41 16.91
CA SER A 214 19.77 19.09 17.35
C SER A 214 19.68 18.81 18.86
N SER A 215 19.40 19.79 19.68
CA SER A 215 19.36 19.67 21.13
C SER A 215 18.09 20.20 21.79
N LYS A 216 17.21 20.88 21.08
CA LYS A 216 16.06 21.57 21.68
C LYS A 216 14.89 21.71 20.72
N VAL A 217 13.68 21.64 21.29
CA VAL A 217 12.42 22.10 20.68
C VAL A 217 12.34 23.60 21.00
N GLU A 218 12.84 24.43 20.11
CA GLU A 218 12.78 25.89 20.28
C GLU A 218 12.50 26.55 18.94
N ASP A 219 11.99 27.77 19.01
CA ASP A 219 12.02 28.66 17.85
C ASP A 219 13.45 28.78 17.36
N LEU A 220 13.64 28.81 16.05
CA LEU A 220 14.97 28.91 15.46
C LEU A 220 15.68 30.14 16.02
N PRO A 221 16.97 30.01 16.33
CA PRO A 221 17.77 31.19 16.67
C PRO A 221 17.68 32.18 15.51
N GLU A 222 17.45 33.43 15.82
CA GLU A 222 17.32 34.52 14.81
C GLU A 222 18.58 34.68 13.97
N LYS A 223 19.73 34.19 14.45
CA LYS A 223 21.04 34.37 13.84
C LYS A 223 21.80 33.06 13.73
N VAL A 224 22.53 32.92 12.63
CA VAL A 224 23.47 31.84 12.42
C VAL A 224 24.64 31.99 13.41
N THR A 225 24.93 30.95 14.15
CA THR A 225 26.07 30.88 15.09
C THR A 225 27.28 30.16 14.48
N SER A 226 28.39 30.20 15.17
CA SER A 226 29.59 29.46 14.73
C SER A 226 29.38 27.95 14.77
N GLY A 227 29.83 27.24 13.74
CA GLY A 227 29.74 25.79 13.64
C GLY A 227 28.44 25.31 12.96
N ALA A 228 28.19 24.00 13.09
CA ALA A 228 27.04 23.34 12.48
C ALA A 228 25.79 23.53 13.32
N MET A 229 24.71 23.90 12.68
CA MET A 229 23.37 24.00 13.25
C MET A 229 22.46 23.06 12.48
N ASP A 230 21.96 22.02 13.18
CA ASP A 230 21.09 21.01 12.59
C ASP A 230 19.63 21.37 12.82
N TYR A 231 18.86 21.33 11.76
CA TYR A 231 17.42 21.55 11.78
C TYR A 231 16.73 20.26 11.35
N TYR A 232 15.69 19.85 12.06
CA TYR A 232 14.85 18.74 11.72
C TYR A 232 13.42 18.97 12.19
N TYR A 233 12.51 18.24 11.61
CA TYR A 233 11.11 18.26 11.99
C TYR A 233 10.75 16.99 12.75
N ARG A 234 10.06 17.13 13.87
CA ARG A 234 9.52 16.04 14.65
C ARG A 234 7.99 16.08 14.62
N ALA A 235 7.37 15.01 14.17
CA ALA A 235 5.93 14.83 14.21
C ALA A 235 5.54 13.81 15.28
N ALA A 236 4.58 14.16 16.12
CA ALA A 236 3.93 13.23 17.03
C ALA A 236 2.69 12.64 16.36
N TYR A 237 2.41 11.37 16.60
CA TYR A 237 1.24 10.69 16.09
C TYR A 237 0.58 9.83 17.16
N ALA A 238 -0.74 9.70 17.07
CA ALA A 238 -1.53 8.86 17.95
C ALA A 238 -1.43 7.38 17.54
N GLU A 239 -1.98 6.50 18.37
CA GLU A 239 -2.14 5.09 18.03
C GLU A 239 -2.98 4.93 16.76
N GLY A 240 -2.56 4.03 15.89
CA GLY A 240 -3.25 3.71 14.65
C GLY A 240 -4.49 2.85 14.84
N PRO A 241 -5.33 2.73 13.81
CA PRO A 241 -6.47 1.82 13.85
C PRO A 241 -6.00 0.35 13.88
N GLN A 242 -6.87 -0.53 14.38
CA GLN A 242 -6.64 -1.97 14.35
C GLN A 242 -6.46 -2.45 12.90
N PRO A 243 -5.31 -3.01 12.54
CA PRO A 243 -5.10 -3.56 11.21
C PRO A 243 -5.98 -4.77 10.96
N LYS A 244 -6.53 -4.86 9.75
CA LYS A 244 -7.36 -5.98 9.33
C LYS A 244 -6.85 -6.56 8.02
N ASP A 245 -6.99 -7.86 7.87
CA ASP A 245 -6.75 -8.54 6.60
C ASP A 245 -7.85 -8.23 5.57
N SER A 246 -7.72 -8.77 4.37
CA SER A 246 -8.70 -8.58 3.29
C SER A 246 -10.08 -9.19 3.60
N LYS A 247 -10.18 -10.05 4.59
CA LYS A 247 -11.42 -10.70 5.05
C LYS A 247 -12.01 -10.01 6.29
N GLY A 248 -11.37 -8.96 6.80
CA GLY A 248 -11.84 -8.17 7.94
C GLY A 248 -11.43 -8.69 9.31
N ASN A 249 -10.59 -9.74 9.37
CA ASN A 249 -10.06 -10.25 10.63
C ASN A 249 -8.92 -9.37 11.16
N ASN A 250 -8.77 -9.31 12.46
CA ASN A 250 -7.65 -8.61 13.07
C ASN A 250 -6.33 -9.31 12.70
N TYR A 251 -5.37 -8.54 12.19
CA TYR A 251 -4.11 -9.08 11.70
C TYR A 251 -2.96 -8.91 12.70
N SER A 252 -2.70 -7.75 13.19
CA SER A 252 -1.61 -7.48 14.13
C SER A 252 -2.03 -6.43 15.13
N THR A 253 -1.13 -6.07 16.05
CA THR A 253 -1.37 -4.93 16.93
C THR A 253 -1.39 -3.63 16.14
N PRO A 254 -2.17 -2.63 16.55
CA PRO A 254 -2.10 -1.27 16.00
C PRO A 254 -0.69 -0.70 16.06
N LEU A 255 -0.39 0.25 15.18
CA LEU A 255 0.81 1.07 15.32
C LEU A 255 0.68 1.88 16.62
N ALA A 256 1.58 1.66 17.57
CA ALA A 256 1.58 2.41 18.82
C ALA A 256 1.81 3.91 18.57
N ALA A 257 1.25 4.75 19.42
CA ALA A 257 1.54 6.19 19.41
C ALA A 257 3.05 6.44 19.54
N GLY A 258 3.56 7.46 18.88
CA GLY A 258 4.99 7.74 18.88
C GLY A 258 5.35 9.07 18.24
N THR A 259 6.65 9.21 17.92
CA THR A 259 7.18 10.36 17.18
C THR A 259 8.04 9.88 16.03
N VAL A 260 8.13 10.70 15.00
CA VAL A 260 9.02 10.48 13.85
C VAL A 260 9.77 11.77 13.55
N ASP A 261 11.08 11.65 13.32
CA ASP A 261 11.95 12.75 12.97
C ASP A 261 12.27 12.72 11.48
N SER A 262 12.35 13.90 10.87
CA SER A 262 12.90 14.04 9.52
C SER A 262 14.40 13.81 9.52
N SER A 263 14.99 13.65 8.34
CA SER A 263 16.43 13.85 8.17
C SER A 263 16.82 15.26 8.61
N LYS A 264 18.08 15.41 9.03
CA LYS A 264 18.62 16.71 9.42
C LYS A 264 19.07 17.50 8.21
N VAL A 265 18.84 18.81 8.26
CA VAL A 265 19.41 19.79 7.32
C VAL A 265 20.35 20.69 8.11
N THR A 266 21.60 20.72 7.68
CA THR A 266 22.67 21.41 8.42
C THR A 266 23.00 22.75 7.77
N VAL A 267 23.01 23.80 8.57
CA VAL A 267 23.56 25.12 8.22
C VAL A 267 24.84 25.29 9.02
N THR A 268 25.94 25.59 8.33
CA THR A 268 27.23 25.81 8.99
C THR A 268 27.61 27.30 8.92
N GLY A 269 27.84 27.87 10.08
CA GLY A 269 28.22 29.28 10.19
C GLY A 269 29.71 29.47 10.11
N TYR A 270 30.13 30.36 9.23
CA TYR A 270 31.53 30.77 9.07
C TYR A 270 31.65 32.30 9.08
N ARG A 271 32.83 32.79 9.47
CA ARG A 271 33.19 34.19 9.21
C ARG A 271 33.52 34.38 7.74
N ALA A 272 33.20 35.53 7.18
CA ALA A 272 33.56 35.86 5.82
C ALA A 272 35.06 36.23 5.71
N ALA A 273 35.72 35.82 4.62
CA ALA A 273 36.97 36.42 4.20
C ALA A 273 36.70 37.52 3.18
N TYR A 274 37.64 38.41 3.03
CA TYR A 274 37.52 39.53 2.10
C TYR A 274 38.75 39.57 1.19
N SER A 275 38.54 39.90 -0.07
CA SER A 275 39.60 40.02 -1.06
C SER A 275 39.30 41.06 -2.11
N GLY A 276 40.32 41.74 -2.58
CA GLY A 276 40.10 42.76 -3.62
C GLY A 276 41.33 43.63 -3.86
N LEU A 277 41.10 44.64 -4.66
CA LEU A 277 42.05 45.72 -4.92
C LEU A 277 41.76 46.88 -4.00
N VAL A 278 42.80 47.43 -3.38
CA VAL A 278 42.69 48.62 -2.50
C VAL A 278 43.64 49.70 -2.95
N SER A 279 43.26 50.97 -2.80
CA SER A 279 44.04 52.10 -3.22
C SER A 279 44.97 52.64 -2.14
N THR A 280 44.93 52.06 -0.94
CA THR A 280 45.72 52.49 0.23
C THR A 280 46.39 51.28 0.88
N ASP A 281 47.54 51.52 1.52
CA ASP A 281 48.24 50.57 2.37
C ASP A 281 47.78 50.64 3.84
N ALA A 282 47.07 51.68 4.20
CA ALA A 282 46.41 51.83 5.50
C ALA A 282 45.11 51.02 5.55
N ILE A 283 45.24 49.74 5.88
CA ILE A 283 44.07 48.82 5.88
C ILE A 283 43.30 48.95 7.20
N THR A 284 42.06 49.41 7.07
CA THR A 284 41.12 49.54 8.17
C THR A 284 39.94 48.59 8.00
N GLU A 285 39.09 48.42 9.02
CA GLU A 285 37.85 47.64 8.93
C GLU A 285 36.99 48.09 7.76
N ALA A 286 36.85 49.42 7.53
CA ALA A 286 36.08 49.98 6.44
C ALA A 286 36.61 49.56 5.07
N VAL A 287 37.92 49.54 4.89
CA VAL A 287 38.60 49.09 3.66
C VAL A 287 38.33 47.58 3.46
N ILE A 288 38.45 46.76 4.51
CA ILE A 288 38.20 45.33 4.44
C ILE A 288 36.73 45.07 4.05
N LYS A 289 35.79 45.71 4.70
CA LYS A 289 34.34 45.53 4.40
C LYS A 289 33.92 46.03 3.01
N GLY A 290 34.73 46.89 2.40
CA GLY A 290 34.53 47.35 1.01
C GLY A 290 34.96 46.37 -0.06
N MET A 291 35.74 45.35 0.29
CA MET A 291 36.24 44.32 -0.66
C MET A 291 35.17 43.28 -0.94
N THR A 292 35.46 42.42 -1.91
CA THR A 292 34.61 41.23 -2.22
C THR A 292 34.62 40.26 -1.07
N LYS A 293 33.42 39.97 -0.59
CA LYS A 293 33.16 39.03 0.51
C LYS A 293 33.08 37.59 0.01
N THR A 294 33.74 36.67 0.68
CA THR A 294 33.64 35.22 0.40
C THR A 294 33.35 34.45 1.69
N ILE A 295 32.30 33.63 1.66
CA ILE A 295 31.93 32.74 2.76
C ILE A 295 32.19 31.33 2.26
N SER A 296 33.29 30.73 2.65
CA SER A 296 33.61 29.35 2.29
C SER A 296 34.79 28.85 3.11
N VAL A 297 34.86 27.58 3.36
CA VAL A 297 36.02 26.90 3.95
C VAL A 297 36.82 26.25 2.83
N LYS A 298 38.11 26.27 2.91
CA LYS A 298 39.00 25.56 1.95
C LYS A 298 38.71 25.89 0.50
N LYS A 299 39.13 27.07 0.06
CA LYS A 299 38.91 27.54 -1.30
C LYS A 299 40.10 28.35 -1.80
N THR A 300 40.34 28.21 -3.08
CA THR A 300 41.22 29.16 -3.79
C THR A 300 40.42 30.40 -4.14
N ILE A 301 40.82 31.55 -3.63
CA ILE A 301 40.22 32.85 -3.95
C ILE A 301 41.07 33.53 -5.00
N LYS A 302 40.45 33.82 -6.15
CA LYS A 302 41.12 34.59 -7.22
C LYS A 302 40.92 36.07 -6.98
N VAL A 303 41.98 36.82 -7.00
CA VAL A 303 41.97 38.28 -7.00
C VAL A 303 42.66 38.77 -8.27
N SER A 304 41.94 39.54 -9.07
CA SER A 304 42.46 40.07 -10.34
C SER A 304 41.81 41.42 -10.67
N GLY A 305 42.50 42.24 -11.45
CA GLY A 305 41.95 43.48 -11.96
C GLY A 305 42.89 44.27 -12.82
N PRO A 306 42.38 45.29 -13.54
CA PRO A 306 43.19 46.28 -14.19
C PRO A 306 43.82 47.14 -13.09
N ILE A 307 45.05 46.91 -12.81
CA ILE A 307 45.74 47.55 -11.70
C ILE A 307 46.49 48.77 -12.23
N SER A 308 46.22 49.88 -11.64
CA SER A 308 47.02 51.05 -11.77
C SER A 308 47.18 51.67 -10.36
N GLU A 309 48.38 51.51 -9.81
CA GLU A 309 48.73 52.07 -8.52
C GLU A 309 47.90 51.57 -7.32
N GLN A 310 47.53 50.28 -7.35
CA GLN A 310 46.71 49.63 -6.31
C GLN A 310 47.47 48.47 -5.64
N TYR A 311 46.96 48.09 -4.49
CA TYR A 311 47.44 46.90 -3.76
C TYR A 311 46.45 45.77 -3.88
N ILE A 312 46.92 44.54 -3.88
CA ILE A 312 46.08 43.35 -3.68
C ILE A 312 45.99 43.08 -2.20
N CYS A 313 44.79 43.01 -1.71
CA CYS A 313 44.53 42.78 -0.31
C CYS A 313 43.67 41.54 -0.13
N PHE A 314 44.03 40.71 0.83
CA PHE A 314 43.26 39.60 1.32
C PHE A 314 43.18 39.65 2.84
N ALA A 315 41.98 39.52 3.42
CA ALA A 315 41.79 39.53 4.85
C ALA A 315 41.09 38.22 5.27
N ALA A 316 41.76 37.43 6.06
CA ALA A 316 41.31 36.14 6.57
C ALA A 316 40.90 36.23 8.04
N PRO A 317 39.71 35.78 8.45
CA PRO A 317 39.35 35.76 9.87
C PRO A 317 40.16 34.72 10.63
N ALA A 318 40.26 34.88 11.94
CA ALA A 318 40.85 33.90 12.81
C ALA A 318 40.28 32.49 12.55
N GLY A 319 41.17 31.49 12.43
CA GLY A 319 40.79 30.11 12.09
C GLY A 319 40.85 29.75 10.60
N TRP A 320 41.13 30.75 9.72
CA TRP A 320 41.43 30.49 8.31
C TRP A 320 42.91 30.55 8.07
N ALA A 321 43.54 29.44 7.70
CA ALA A 321 44.94 29.40 7.40
C ALA A 321 45.20 29.63 5.91
N VAL A 322 45.86 30.73 5.55
CA VAL A 322 46.37 30.92 4.19
C VAL A 322 47.62 30.04 4.04
N SER A 323 47.48 29.04 3.17
CA SER A 323 48.58 28.09 2.91
C SER A 323 49.65 28.69 1.99
N ASN A 324 49.22 29.37 0.95
CA ASN A 324 50.08 30.15 0.06
C ASN A 324 49.29 31.14 -0.80
N ILE A 325 49.98 32.10 -1.36
CA ILE A 325 49.52 33.02 -2.38
C ILE A 325 50.34 32.76 -3.63
N LYS A 326 49.67 32.45 -4.74
CA LYS A 326 50.35 32.17 -6.03
C LYS A 326 50.02 33.22 -7.06
N ASP A 327 50.98 33.53 -7.90
CA ASP A 327 50.79 34.39 -9.07
C ASP A 327 50.11 33.62 -10.25
N SER A 328 49.94 34.30 -11.38
CA SER A 328 49.40 33.71 -12.62
C SER A 328 50.28 32.61 -13.21
N ASN A 329 51.52 32.50 -12.86
CA ASN A 329 52.47 31.49 -13.29
C ASN A 329 52.56 30.33 -12.28
N ASN A 330 51.65 30.31 -11.29
CA ASN A 330 51.62 29.30 -10.22
C ASN A 330 52.86 29.33 -9.27
N LEU A 331 53.60 30.43 -9.24
CA LEU A 331 54.72 30.63 -8.32
C LEU A 331 54.20 31.09 -6.96
N ASP A 332 54.76 30.55 -5.88
CA ASP A 332 54.47 31.01 -4.52
C ASP A 332 55.11 32.36 -4.26
N VAL A 333 54.28 33.35 -4.03
CA VAL A 333 54.70 34.75 -3.77
C VAL A 333 54.25 35.22 -2.38
N THR A 334 53.92 34.30 -1.49
CA THR A 334 53.42 34.62 -0.14
C THR A 334 54.33 35.55 0.62
N SER A 335 55.67 35.38 0.47
CA SER A 335 56.69 36.21 1.11
C SER A 335 56.73 37.67 0.61
N SER A 336 56.09 37.94 -0.52
CA SER A 336 55.99 39.31 -1.07
C SER A 336 54.87 40.13 -0.46
N TYR A 337 54.06 39.49 0.40
CA TYR A 337 52.93 40.13 1.09
C TYR A 337 53.37 40.52 2.50
N THR A 338 53.01 41.74 2.89
CA THR A 338 53.08 42.15 4.29
C THR A 338 51.87 41.66 5.04
N THR A 339 52.04 41.27 6.30
CA THR A 339 50.93 40.80 7.14
C THR A 339 50.68 41.78 8.27
N SER A 340 49.43 42.05 8.57
CA SER A 340 49.00 42.86 9.72
C SER A 340 47.71 42.26 10.29
N THR A 341 47.32 42.72 11.49
CA THR A 341 46.07 42.33 12.13
C THR A 341 45.13 43.51 12.20
N VAL A 342 43.88 43.32 11.77
CA VAL A 342 42.83 44.33 11.83
C VAL A 342 41.58 43.72 12.46
N SER A 343 41.04 44.35 13.46
CA SER A 343 39.80 43.90 14.08
C SER A 343 38.60 44.29 13.19
N VAL A 344 37.75 43.31 12.84
CA VAL A 344 36.56 43.51 11.99
C VAL A 344 35.32 43.05 12.72
N THR A 345 34.34 43.91 12.82
CA THR A 345 33.03 43.58 13.44
C THR A 345 32.17 42.75 12.47
N GLY A 346 31.82 41.52 12.87
CA GLY A 346 30.96 40.65 12.10
C GLY A 346 29.47 41.08 12.10
N LEU A 347 28.66 40.33 11.34
CA LEU A 347 27.20 40.55 11.32
C LEU A 347 26.51 40.27 12.68
N ASP A 348 27.15 39.47 13.54
CA ASP A 348 26.71 39.20 14.92
C ASP A 348 27.11 40.33 15.91
N GLY A 349 27.75 41.39 15.43
CA GLY A 349 28.23 42.50 16.24
C GLY A 349 29.52 42.20 17.02
N GLN A 350 30.14 41.04 16.86
CA GLN A 350 31.38 40.66 17.52
C GLN A 350 32.57 41.09 16.70
N ALA A 351 33.53 41.75 17.37
CA ALA A 351 34.82 42.08 16.78
C ALA A 351 35.71 40.84 16.74
N VAL A 352 36.29 40.56 15.60
CA VAL A 352 37.19 39.43 15.37
C VAL A 352 38.44 39.89 14.65
N ASP A 353 39.58 39.40 15.05
CA ASP A 353 40.84 39.72 14.43
C ASP A 353 40.98 39.03 13.08
N TYR A 354 41.37 39.81 12.09
CA TYR A 354 41.64 39.32 10.73
C TYR A 354 43.14 39.48 10.44
N THR A 355 43.72 38.43 9.91
CA THR A 355 45.05 38.52 9.33
C THR A 355 44.91 39.07 7.92
N VAL A 356 45.53 40.22 7.70
CA VAL A 356 45.56 40.90 6.42
C VAL A 356 46.85 40.61 5.70
N TYR A 357 46.76 40.22 4.44
CA TYR A 357 47.85 40.04 3.52
C TYR A 357 47.77 41.15 2.47
N LEU A 358 48.77 42.01 2.41
CA LEU A 358 48.82 43.15 1.52
C LEU A 358 50.06 43.07 0.61
N SER A 359 49.83 43.10 -0.71
CA SER A 359 50.93 43.13 -1.69
C SER A 359 51.70 44.50 -1.64
N GLY A 360 52.85 44.55 -2.29
CA GLY A 360 53.39 45.81 -2.71
C GLY A 360 52.48 46.58 -3.67
N LYS A 361 52.70 47.86 -3.84
CA LYS A 361 51.94 48.69 -4.81
C LYS A 361 52.21 48.21 -6.22
N MET A 362 51.13 47.89 -6.94
CA MET A 362 51.17 47.30 -8.27
C MET A 362 50.92 48.32 -9.35
N THR A 363 51.70 48.25 -10.41
CA THR A 363 51.59 49.17 -11.54
C THR A 363 51.10 48.49 -12.80
N GLN A 364 50.92 47.15 -12.78
CA GLN A 364 50.48 46.36 -13.94
C GLN A 364 49.38 45.36 -13.53
N PRO A 365 48.48 45.03 -14.48
CA PRO A 365 47.46 44.01 -14.24
C PRO A 365 48.06 42.68 -13.83
N SER A 366 47.59 42.08 -12.77
CA SER A 366 48.05 40.80 -12.27
C SER A 366 46.89 40.00 -11.69
N THR A 367 47.06 38.69 -11.68
CA THR A 367 46.09 37.75 -11.07
C THR A 367 46.81 36.93 -10.01
N TYR A 368 46.20 36.85 -8.86
CA TYR A 368 46.70 36.06 -7.72
C TYR A 368 45.66 35.09 -7.22
N TYR A 369 46.13 33.98 -6.71
CA TYR A 369 45.30 32.90 -6.16
C TYR A 369 45.71 32.70 -4.70
N VAL A 370 44.82 33.00 -3.79
CA VAL A 370 45.00 32.79 -2.35
C VAL A 370 44.40 31.43 -1.99
N ASN A 371 45.23 30.49 -1.58
CA ASN A 371 44.83 29.16 -1.16
C ASN A 371 44.63 29.11 0.35
N ILE A 372 43.46 28.66 0.76
CA ILE A 372 43.06 28.58 2.16
C ILE A 372 42.86 27.11 2.53
N ASN A 373 43.40 26.68 3.64
CA ASN A 373 43.25 25.32 4.21
C ASN A 373 42.18 25.27 5.30
#